data_90294af42cd00940125f45914e0c0160
#
_entry.id   90294af42cd00940125f45914e0c0160
#
_cell.length_a   1.000
_cell.length_b   1.000
_cell.length_c   1.000
_cell.angle_alpha   90.00
_cell.angle_beta   90.00
_cell.angle_gamma   90.00
#
_symmetry.space_group_name_H-M   'P 1'
#
loop_
_entity.id
_entity.type
_entity.pdbx_description
1 polymer ?
#
loop_
_entity_poly.entity_id
_entity_poly.type
_entity_poly.pdbx_seq_one_letter_code
_entity_poly.pdbx_strand_id
1 'polypeptide(L)'
;NGILIKSGEALETAHIVDTVVMDKTGTITYGKPVVTDIRTYAGISENDLLKIAGSLEKGSEHPLAEAIVSDCGKKNIVPEKVNDFEALFGKGIKGRLSSGTLYYAGNEKLMEEAHVALSGEIKKEMEQFAKQGKTPLLFADETQIIGVIAVADVVKPTSREAVRQFKEYGIHVIMLTGDNEVTAQAIKDQVGIDEVIAGVLPTQKEEKISALKNSGHKVAMIGDLSLIHISEPTRRS
;
A
#
# COMPACT_ATOMS: atom_id res chain seq x y z
N ASN A 1 -8.03 -0.20 29.78
CA ASN A 1 -7.59 -0.70 28.47
C ASN A 1 -8.02 0.19 27.30
N GLY A 2 -8.74 1.32 27.54
CA GLY A 2 -9.08 2.30 26.50
C GLY A 2 -10.10 1.84 25.45
N ILE A 3 -10.84 0.75 25.72
CA ILE A 3 -11.86 0.23 24.80
C ILE A 3 -13.21 0.81 25.18
N LEU A 4 -13.85 1.54 24.26
CA LEU A 4 -15.21 2.04 24.39
C LEU A 4 -16.17 1.09 23.70
N ILE A 5 -17.13 0.54 24.47
CA ILE A 5 -18.17 -0.36 23.93
C ILE A 5 -19.46 0.45 23.80
N LYS A 6 -20.03 0.51 22.58
CA LYS A 6 -21.22 1.32 22.28
C LYS A 6 -22.49 0.80 22.94
N SER A 7 -22.64 -0.53 23.10
CA SER A 7 -23.85 -1.14 23.66
C SER A 7 -23.59 -2.53 24.22
N GLY A 8 -24.46 -3.04 25.09
CA GLY A 8 -24.44 -4.44 25.52
C GLY A 8 -24.68 -5.42 24.38
N GLU A 9 -25.50 -5.07 23.40
CA GLU A 9 -25.75 -5.85 22.18
C GLU A 9 -24.47 -6.06 21.36
N ALA A 10 -23.58 -5.05 21.33
CA ALA A 10 -22.28 -5.17 20.66
C ALA A 10 -21.37 -6.24 21.31
N LEU A 11 -21.46 -6.39 22.65
CA LEU A 11 -20.76 -7.46 23.38
C LEU A 11 -21.32 -8.84 23.08
N GLU A 12 -22.64 -8.99 23.06
CA GLU A 12 -23.32 -10.24 22.72
C GLU A 12 -23.00 -10.65 21.26
N THR A 13 -23.02 -9.67 20.35
CA THR A 13 -22.66 -9.92 18.94
C THR A 13 -21.18 -10.32 18.79
N ALA A 14 -20.28 -9.73 19.59
CA ALA A 14 -18.86 -10.08 19.56
C ALA A 14 -18.61 -11.55 19.93
N HIS A 15 -19.45 -12.15 20.78
CA HIS A 15 -19.29 -13.54 21.23
C HIS A 15 -19.58 -14.58 20.12
N ILE A 16 -20.37 -14.23 19.12
CA ILE A 16 -20.74 -15.14 18.01
C ILE A 16 -19.88 -14.94 16.73
N VAL A 17 -18.91 -14.03 16.77
CA VAL A 17 -18.02 -13.78 15.62
C VAL A 17 -17.16 -15.02 15.34
N ASP A 18 -17.22 -15.51 14.12
CA ASP A 18 -16.40 -16.63 13.62
C ASP A 18 -15.32 -16.17 12.62
N THR A 19 -15.47 -14.97 12.07
CA THR A 19 -14.59 -14.42 11.03
C THR A 19 -14.27 -12.96 11.32
N VAL A 20 -12.98 -12.64 11.32
CA VAL A 20 -12.48 -11.26 11.45
C VAL A 20 -11.85 -10.84 10.12
N VAL A 21 -12.37 -9.75 9.55
CA VAL A 21 -11.78 -9.09 8.38
C VAL A 21 -10.96 -7.90 8.86
N MET A 22 -9.66 -7.92 8.62
CA MET A 22 -8.74 -6.84 8.99
C MET A 22 -8.32 -6.04 7.76
N ASP A 23 -8.44 -4.71 7.83
CA ASP A 23 -7.79 -3.86 6.83
C ASP A 23 -6.27 -3.95 6.99
N LYS A 24 -5.52 -3.86 5.89
CA LYS A 24 -4.06 -3.84 5.97
C LYS A 24 -3.57 -2.51 6.56
N THR A 25 -3.92 -1.41 5.91
CA THR A 25 -3.35 -0.08 6.17
C THR A 25 -3.88 0.52 7.46
N GLY A 26 -2.97 0.93 8.36
CA GLY A 26 -3.34 1.50 9.66
C GLY A 26 -3.79 0.47 10.71
N THR A 27 -4.17 -0.75 10.30
CA THR A 27 -4.63 -1.83 11.20
C THR A 27 -3.55 -2.89 11.40
N ILE A 28 -3.21 -3.66 10.38
CA ILE A 28 -2.12 -4.64 10.40
C ILE A 28 -0.76 -3.92 10.36
N THR A 29 -0.69 -2.85 9.59
CA THR A 29 0.48 -2.00 9.41
C THR A 29 0.30 -0.66 10.14
N TYR A 30 1.35 0.15 10.20
CA TYR A 30 1.28 1.48 10.82
C TYR A 30 0.50 2.50 10.00
N GLY A 31 0.20 2.24 8.72
CA GLY A 31 -0.45 3.19 7.81
C GLY A 31 0.48 4.34 7.39
N LYS A 32 1.78 4.16 7.59
CA LYS A 32 2.82 5.13 7.25
C LYS A 32 3.89 4.46 6.42
N PRO A 33 3.74 4.43 5.09
CA PRO A 33 4.75 3.88 4.20
C PRO A 33 6.10 4.56 4.38
N VAL A 34 7.18 3.80 4.27
CA VAL A 34 8.56 4.29 4.31
C VAL A 34 9.36 3.72 3.15
N VAL A 35 10.37 4.46 2.69
CA VAL A 35 11.36 3.94 1.74
C VAL A 35 12.19 2.88 2.46
N THR A 36 12.25 1.67 1.90
CA THR A 36 13.00 0.55 2.47
C THR A 36 14.24 0.21 1.68
N ASP A 37 14.22 0.39 0.37
CA ASP A 37 15.34 0.07 -0.52
C ASP A 37 15.39 1.06 -1.68
N ILE A 38 16.62 1.34 -2.12
CA ILE A 38 16.92 2.16 -3.29
C ILE A 38 17.90 1.38 -4.15
N ARG A 39 17.60 1.28 -5.44
CA ARG A 39 18.50 0.70 -6.44
C ARG A 39 18.69 1.69 -7.57
N THR A 40 19.93 1.95 -7.91
CA THR A 40 20.31 2.89 -8.96
C THR A 40 20.85 2.17 -10.18
N TYR A 41 20.53 2.68 -11.34
CA TYR A 41 21.04 2.21 -12.64
C TYR A 41 21.62 3.39 -13.40
N ALA A 42 22.16 3.14 -14.58
CA ALA A 42 22.72 4.21 -15.46
C ALA A 42 23.78 5.11 -14.82
N GLY A 43 24.43 4.67 -13.73
CA GLY A 43 25.50 5.43 -13.05
C GLY A 43 25.03 6.61 -12.21
N ILE A 44 23.71 6.74 -11.97
CA ILE A 44 23.18 7.79 -11.08
C ILE A 44 23.47 7.46 -9.61
N SER A 45 23.67 8.47 -8.77
CA SER A 45 23.79 8.27 -7.33
C SER A 45 22.44 8.11 -6.65
N GLU A 46 22.39 7.47 -5.46
CA GLU A 46 21.16 7.37 -4.67
C GLU A 46 20.57 8.75 -4.32
N ASN A 47 21.42 9.73 -4.03
CA ASN A 47 20.99 11.08 -3.69
C ASN A 47 20.35 11.79 -4.90
N ASP A 48 20.93 11.61 -6.10
CA ASP A 48 20.36 12.18 -7.31
C ASP A 48 19.04 11.50 -7.68
N LEU A 49 18.96 10.17 -7.57
CA LEU A 49 17.70 9.43 -7.77
C LEU A 49 16.63 9.91 -6.79
N LEU A 50 16.95 10.03 -5.50
CA LEU A 50 16.02 10.53 -4.49
C LEU A 50 15.59 11.96 -4.76
N LYS A 51 16.51 12.82 -5.23
CA LYS A 51 16.18 14.20 -5.60
C LYS A 51 15.19 14.24 -6.74
N ILE A 52 15.41 13.45 -7.79
CA ILE A 52 14.49 13.33 -8.94
C ILE A 52 13.13 12.79 -8.46
N ALA A 53 13.15 11.68 -7.72
CA ALA A 53 11.95 11.03 -7.20
C ALA A 53 11.14 11.98 -6.29
N GLY A 54 11.79 12.61 -5.32
CA GLY A 54 11.14 13.56 -4.42
C GLY A 54 10.60 14.79 -5.15
N SER A 55 11.25 15.23 -6.22
CA SER A 55 10.77 16.35 -7.03
C SER A 55 9.48 15.99 -7.76
N LEU A 56 9.42 14.83 -8.42
CA LEU A 56 8.23 14.32 -9.09
C LEU A 56 7.08 14.07 -8.10
N GLU A 57 7.38 13.37 -7.01
CA GLU A 57 6.38 12.91 -6.05
C GLU A 57 5.84 14.03 -5.15
N LYS A 58 6.53 15.17 -5.06
CA LYS A 58 6.05 16.34 -4.27
C LYS A 58 4.71 16.88 -4.73
N GLY A 59 4.35 16.66 -5.99
CA GLY A 59 3.04 17.04 -6.57
C GLY A 59 1.97 15.95 -6.45
N SER A 60 2.29 14.78 -5.92
CA SER A 60 1.40 13.63 -5.82
C SER A 60 0.79 13.54 -4.42
N GLU A 61 -0.51 13.23 -4.34
CA GLU A 61 -1.22 12.96 -3.08
C GLU A 61 -1.18 11.48 -2.67
N HIS A 62 -0.43 10.65 -3.39
CA HIS A 62 -0.38 9.22 -3.12
C HIS A 62 0.45 8.92 -1.86
N PRO A 63 0.03 7.99 -0.96
CA PRO A 63 0.78 7.67 0.25
C PRO A 63 2.25 7.23 0.02
N LEU A 64 2.53 6.60 -1.13
CA LEU A 64 3.90 6.21 -1.50
C LEU A 64 4.76 7.44 -1.84
N ALA A 65 4.16 8.49 -2.40
CA ALA A 65 4.82 9.76 -2.68
C ALA A 65 5.28 10.44 -1.38
N GLU A 66 4.41 10.47 -0.37
CA GLU A 66 4.74 11.02 0.95
C GLU A 66 5.95 10.33 1.57
N ALA A 67 6.06 9.00 1.43
CA ALA A 67 7.19 8.23 1.91
C ALA A 67 8.52 8.68 1.28
N ILE A 68 8.54 8.90 -0.04
CA ILE A 68 9.72 9.34 -0.79
C ILE A 68 10.11 10.77 -0.40
N VAL A 69 9.13 11.68 -0.36
CA VAL A 69 9.36 13.08 0.04
C VAL A 69 9.87 13.18 1.49
N SER A 70 9.32 12.35 2.39
CA SER A 70 9.78 12.25 3.77
C SER A 70 11.24 11.76 3.86
N ASP A 71 11.62 10.78 3.04
CA ASP A 71 13.00 10.27 3.02
C ASP A 71 13.99 11.31 2.48
N CYS A 72 13.59 12.09 1.48
CA CYS A 72 14.36 13.28 1.04
C CYS A 72 14.63 14.24 2.21
N GLY A 73 13.58 14.54 3.00
CA GLY A 73 13.71 15.41 4.19
C GLY A 73 14.71 14.87 5.22
N LYS A 74 14.66 13.56 5.52
CA LYS A 74 15.59 12.90 6.45
C LYS A 74 17.05 12.96 5.98
N LYS A 75 17.27 12.92 4.67
CA LYS A 75 18.60 12.98 4.05
C LYS A 75 19.02 14.41 3.68
N ASN A 76 18.24 15.43 4.06
CA ASN A 76 18.46 16.84 3.70
C ASN A 76 18.56 17.08 2.18
N ILE A 77 17.85 16.29 1.40
CA ILE A 77 17.73 16.44 -0.06
C ILE A 77 16.55 17.37 -0.35
N VAL A 78 16.81 18.46 -1.05
CA VAL A 78 15.80 19.46 -1.40
C VAL A 78 15.23 19.13 -2.78
N PRO A 79 13.93 18.73 -2.89
CA PRO A 79 13.26 18.55 -4.16
C PRO A 79 13.17 19.86 -4.93
N GLU A 80 13.42 19.82 -6.23
CA GLU A 80 13.32 20.98 -7.10
C GLU A 80 11.89 21.11 -7.71
N LYS A 81 11.66 22.25 -8.36
CA LYS A 81 10.38 22.49 -9.04
C LYS A 81 10.25 21.61 -10.28
N VAL A 82 9.11 21.00 -10.46
CA VAL A 82 8.73 20.24 -11.67
C VAL A 82 7.85 21.09 -12.56
N ASN A 83 8.16 21.10 -13.84
CA ASN A 83 7.33 21.67 -14.91
C ASN A 83 6.64 20.51 -15.67
N ASP A 84 5.56 20.84 -16.40
CA ASP A 84 4.82 19.86 -17.22
C ASP A 84 4.41 18.61 -16.42
N PHE A 85 4.06 18.79 -15.15
CA PHE A 85 3.63 17.68 -14.28
C PHE A 85 2.31 17.10 -14.78
N GLU A 86 2.28 15.78 -14.95
CA GLU A 86 1.08 15.03 -15.35
C GLU A 86 0.94 13.75 -14.54
N ALA A 87 -0.21 13.57 -13.90
CA ALA A 87 -0.59 12.33 -13.23
C ALA A 87 -1.34 11.43 -14.21
N LEU A 88 -0.85 10.20 -14.38
CA LEU A 88 -1.40 9.18 -15.29
C LEU A 88 -2.11 8.12 -14.45
N PHE A 89 -3.43 8.14 -14.47
CA PHE A 89 -4.25 7.32 -13.58
C PHE A 89 -3.89 5.83 -13.65
N GLY A 90 -3.58 5.25 -12.50
CA GLY A 90 -3.24 3.83 -12.36
C GLY A 90 -1.86 3.42 -12.92
N LYS A 91 -1.03 4.39 -13.39
CA LYS A 91 0.28 4.12 -13.98
C LYS A 91 1.42 4.83 -13.27
N GLY A 92 1.23 6.08 -12.89
CA GLY A 92 2.25 6.90 -12.24
C GLY A 92 2.17 8.37 -12.64
N ILE A 93 3.31 9.03 -12.64
CA ILE A 93 3.45 10.46 -12.91
C ILE A 93 4.63 10.71 -13.87
N LYS A 94 4.60 11.84 -14.55
CA LYS A 94 5.75 12.36 -15.31
C LYS A 94 5.90 13.85 -15.12
N GLY A 95 7.10 14.37 -15.39
CA GLY A 95 7.37 15.80 -15.30
C GLY A 95 8.79 16.15 -15.68
N ARG A 96 9.00 17.45 -16.03
CA ARG A 96 10.32 17.98 -16.39
C ARG A 96 10.97 18.68 -15.20
N LEU A 97 12.21 18.36 -14.94
CA LEU A 97 13.02 19.06 -13.97
C LEU A 97 13.66 20.32 -14.62
N SER A 98 14.38 21.09 -13.80
CA SER A 98 15.04 22.33 -14.23
C SER A 98 16.08 22.12 -15.33
N SER A 99 16.64 20.92 -15.43
CA SER A 99 17.54 20.50 -16.54
C SER A 99 16.85 20.45 -17.90
N GLY A 100 15.52 20.44 -17.94
CA GLY A 100 14.70 20.22 -19.15
C GLY A 100 14.44 18.74 -19.46
N THR A 101 15.07 17.81 -18.75
CA THR A 101 14.86 16.36 -18.90
C THR A 101 13.46 15.96 -18.39
N LEU A 102 12.77 15.15 -19.16
CA LEU A 102 11.51 14.53 -18.76
C LEU A 102 11.80 13.25 -17.99
N TYR A 103 11.17 13.12 -16.84
CA TYR A 103 11.26 11.93 -16.00
C TYR A 103 9.89 11.30 -15.79
N TYR A 104 9.91 10.00 -15.57
CA TYR A 104 8.75 9.16 -15.28
C TYR A 104 8.92 8.48 -13.93
N ALA A 105 7.86 8.38 -13.15
CA ALA A 105 7.81 7.62 -11.91
C ALA A 105 6.52 6.80 -11.88
N GLY A 106 6.62 5.46 -11.76
CA GLY A 106 5.42 4.63 -11.74
C GLY A 106 5.68 3.14 -11.94
N ASN A 107 4.69 2.45 -12.52
CA ASN A 107 4.72 1.02 -12.75
C ASN A 107 5.24 0.66 -14.15
N GLU A 108 5.30 -0.67 -14.44
CA GLU A 108 5.78 -1.18 -15.75
C GLU A 108 4.95 -0.65 -16.92
N LYS A 109 3.63 -0.49 -16.75
CA LYS A 109 2.75 0.02 -17.83
C LYS A 109 3.13 1.44 -18.26
N LEU A 110 3.54 2.28 -17.30
CA LEU A 110 4.02 3.63 -17.62
C LEU A 110 5.32 3.56 -18.44
N MET A 111 6.24 2.67 -18.06
CA MET A 111 7.51 2.52 -18.77
C MET A 111 7.31 2.00 -20.21
N GLU A 112 6.40 1.06 -20.40
CA GLU A 112 6.01 0.57 -21.73
C GLU A 112 5.44 1.70 -22.61
N GLU A 113 4.56 2.54 -22.09
CA GLU A 113 4.00 3.69 -22.82
C GLU A 113 5.03 4.78 -23.12
N ALA A 114 6.00 4.96 -22.23
CA ALA A 114 7.13 5.84 -22.43
C ALA A 114 8.20 5.26 -23.36
N HIS A 115 7.99 4.02 -23.86
CA HIS A 115 8.95 3.27 -24.67
C HIS A 115 10.31 3.06 -23.98
N VAL A 116 10.32 3.00 -22.66
CA VAL A 116 11.52 2.72 -21.86
C VAL A 116 11.61 1.23 -21.57
N ALA A 117 12.66 0.59 -22.05
CA ALA A 117 12.83 -0.84 -21.90
C ALA A 117 13.21 -1.24 -20.46
N LEU A 118 12.52 -2.27 -19.91
CA LEU A 118 12.89 -2.91 -18.65
C LEU A 118 13.76 -4.13 -18.94
N SER A 119 14.96 -4.18 -18.34
CA SER A 119 15.80 -5.36 -18.37
C SER A 119 15.20 -6.50 -17.53
N GLY A 120 15.54 -7.75 -17.88
CA GLY A 120 15.13 -8.92 -17.10
C GLY A 120 15.67 -8.92 -15.66
N GLU A 121 16.78 -8.23 -15.41
CA GLU A 121 17.36 -8.04 -14.07
C GLU A 121 16.47 -7.13 -13.21
N ILE A 122 16.06 -5.98 -13.75
CA ILE A 122 15.16 -5.04 -13.06
C ILE A 122 13.83 -5.72 -12.74
N LYS A 123 13.25 -6.48 -13.68
CA LYS A 123 12.00 -7.21 -13.44
C LYS A 123 12.13 -8.22 -12.30
N LYS A 124 13.21 -9.00 -12.25
CA LYS A 124 13.47 -9.94 -11.16
C LYS A 124 13.62 -9.24 -9.82
N GLU A 125 14.27 -8.10 -9.76
CA GLU A 125 14.44 -7.32 -8.54
C GLU A 125 13.10 -6.77 -8.04
N MET A 126 12.27 -6.24 -8.95
CA MET A 126 10.90 -5.81 -8.60
C MET A 126 10.06 -6.96 -8.03
N GLU A 127 10.14 -8.15 -8.64
CA GLU A 127 9.47 -9.35 -8.13
C GLU A 127 9.97 -9.74 -6.73
N GLN A 128 11.28 -9.60 -6.47
CA GLN A 128 11.85 -9.86 -5.15
C GLN A 128 11.33 -8.88 -4.10
N PHE A 129 11.24 -7.60 -4.42
CA PHE A 129 10.64 -6.60 -3.53
C PHE A 129 9.16 -6.91 -3.26
N ALA A 130 8.39 -7.23 -4.29
CA ALA A 130 6.98 -7.60 -4.14
C ALA A 130 6.79 -8.85 -3.23
N LYS A 131 7.63 -9.87 -3.39
CA LYS A 131 7.65 -11.07 -2.52
C LYS A 131 8.03 -10.77 -1.06
N GLN A 132 8.64 -9.62 -0.79
CA GLN A 132 8.93 -9.13 0.55
C GLN A 132 7.83 -8.21 1.11
N GLY A 133 6.69 -8.08 0.42
CA GLY A 133 5.60 -7.18 0.82
C GLY A 133 5.86 -5.71 0.56
N LYS A 134 6.84 -5.38 -0.31
CA LYS A 134 7.20 -4.01 -0.68
C LYS A 134 6.58 -3.64 -2.03
N THR A 135 6.32 -2.37 -2.22
CA THR A 135 5.86 -1.82 -3.51
C THR A 135 7.03 -1.15 -4.22
N PRO A 136 7.56 -1.74 -5.30
CA PRO A 136 8.60 -1.13 -6.10
C PRO A 136 8.00 -0.07 -7.04
N LEU A 137 8.65 1.10 -7.09
CA LEU A 137 8.36 2.18 -8.03
C LEU A 137 9.55 2.36 -8.97
N LEU A 138 9.28 2.36 -10.26
CA LEU A 138 10.27 2.58 -11.31
C LEU A 138 10.44 4.08 -11.56
N PHE A 139 11.69 4.48 -11.73
CA PHE A 139 12.08 5.83 -12.16
C PHE A 139 12.87 5.74 -13.45
N ALA A 140 12.53 6.57 -14.42
CA ALA A 140 13.17 6.61 -15.73
C ALA A 140 13.36 8.04 -16.23
N ASP A 141 14.35 8.23 -17.08
CA ASP A 141 14.39 9.35 -18.00
C ASP A 141 13.75 8.99 -19.35
N GLU A 142 13.91 9.82 -20.38
CA GLU A 142 13.35 9.60 -21.73
C GLU A 142 13.94 8.36 -22.45
N THR A 143 15.00 7.75 -21.93
CA THR A 143 15.79 6.71 -22.62
C THR A 143 15.92 5.40 -21.85
N GLN A 144 15.97 5.44 -20.53
CA GLN A 144 16.32 4.28 -19.72
C GLN A 144 15.78 4.38 -18.28
N ILE A 145 15.71 3.22 -17.62
CA ILE A 145 15.46 3.15 -16.17
C ILE A 145 16.69 3.68 -15.43
N ILE A 146 16.48 4.65 -14.55
CA ILE A 146 17.52 5.24 -13.70
C ILE A 146 17.51 4.69 -12.28
N GLY A 147 16.39 4.11 -11.83
CA GLY A 147 16.33 3.48 -10.52
C GLY A 147 15.00 2.83 -10.18
N VAL A 148 15.03 2.09 -9.07
CA VAL A 148 13.87 1.53 -8.39
C VAL A 148 13.92 1.96 -6.93
N ILE A 149 12.81 2.48 -6.42
CA ILE A 149 12.62 2.77 -5.00
C ILE A 149 11.52 1.87 -4.47
N ALA A 150 11.84 1.02 -3.49
CA ALA A 150 10.86 0.18 -2.84
C ALA A 150 10.32 0.86 -1.59
N VAL A 151 9.00 0.89 -1.48
CA VAL A 151 8.28 1.48 -0.34
C VAL A 151 7.44 0.40 0.31
N ALA A 152 7.43 0.34 1.63
CA ALA A 152 6.57 -0.57 2.38
C ALA A 152 5.89 0.12 3.55
N ASP A 153 4.66 -0.28 3.79
CA ASP A 153 3.95 0.02 5.03
C ASP A 153 4.28 -1.06 6.05
N VAL A 154 4.97 -0.68 7.11
CA VAL A 154 5.58 -1.62 8.06
C VAL A 154 4.52 -2.30 8.92
N VAL A 155 4.56 -3.62 8.99
CA VAL A 155 3.70 -4.43 9.87
C VAL A 155 3.93 -4.07 11.33
N LYS A 156 2.86 -3.85 12.09
CA LYS A 156 2.96 -3.61 13.55
C LYS A 156 3.47 -4.87 14.25
N PRO A 157 4.41 -4.77 15.18
CA PRO A 157 4.91 -5.93 15.94
C PRO A 157 3.79 -6.74 16.63
N THR A 158 2.72 -6.04 17.06
CA THR A 158 1.57 -6.64 17.73
C THR A 158 0.61 -7.37 16.81
N SER A 159 0.67 -7.16 15.49
CA SER A 159 -0.30 -7.74 14.55
C SER A 159 -0.22 -9.26 14.48
N ARG A 160 1.01 -9.81 14.48
CA ARG A 160 1.22 -11.26 14.47
C ARG A 160 0.63 -11.93 15.70
N GLU A 161 0.84 -11.32 16.86
CA GLU A 161 0.30 -11.83 18.13
C GLU A 161 -1.23 -11.76 18.17
N ALA A 162 -1.82 -10.65 17.70
CA ALA A 162 -3.27 -10.49 17.62
C ALA A 162 -3.91 -11.57 16.71
N VAL A 163 -3.32 -11.80 15.53
CA VAL A 163 -3.79 -12.85 14.61
C VAL A 163 -3.68 -14.22 15.24
N ARG A 164 -2.57 -14.53 15.94
CA ARG A 164 -2.39 -15.79 16.65
C ARG A 164 -3.51 -16.00 17.69
N GLN A 165 -3.82 -14.97 18.47
CA GLN A 165 -4.89 -15.02 19.48
C GLN A 165 -6.27 -15.26 18.86
N PHE A 166 -6.61 -14.58 17.76
CA PHE A 166 -7.88 -14.84 17.05
C PHE A 166 -7.98 -16.30 16.63
N LYS A 167 -6.92 -16.87 16.07
CA LYS A 167 -6.88 -18.27 15.65
C LYS A 167 -7.00 -19.26 16.81
N GLU A 168 -6.44 -18.95 17.97
CA GLU A 168 -6.59 -19.76 19.20
C GLU A 168 -8.04 -19.78 19.70
N TYR A 169 -8.81 -18.72 19.43
CA TYR A 169 -10.26 -18.70 19.69
C TYR A 169 -11.09 -19.33 18.56
N GLY A 170 -10.46 -19.94 17.56
CA GLY A 170 -11.15 -20.57 16.43
C GLY A 170 -11.72 -19.55 15.42
N ILE A 171 -11.29 -18.30 15.47
CA ILE A 171 -11.74 -17.23 14.58
C ILE A 171 -10.89 -17.25 13.30
N HIS A 172 -11.55 -17.29 12.15
CA HIS A 172 -10.92 -17.18 10.84
C HIS A 172 -10.51 -15.74 10.55
N VAL A 173 -9.25 -15.50 10.17
CA VAL A 173 -8.72 -14.15 9.95
C VAL A 173 -8.48 -13.89 8.47
N ILE A 174 -9.14 -12.89 7.93
CA ILE A 174 -9.04 -12.45 6.53
C ILE A 174 -8.43 -11.05 6.48
N MET A 175 -7.41 -10.85 5.64
CA MET A 175 -6.90 -9.51 5.32
C MET A 175 -7.56 -8.98 4.06
N LEU A 176 -8.01 -7.72 4.10
CA LEU A 176 -8.57 -7.00 2.96
C LEU A 176 -7.63 -5.86 2.58
N THR A 177 -7.19 -5.81 1.30
CA THR A 177 -6.21 -4.81 0.85
C THR A 177 -6.40 -4.42 -0.61
N GLY A 178 -6.02 -3.17 -0.95
CA GLY A 178 -5.90 -2.71 -2.34
C GLY A 178 -4.60 -3.11 -3.03
N ASP A 179 -3.65 -3.72 -2.32
CA ASP A 179 -2.38 -4.17 -2.90
C ASP A 179 -2.58 -5.29 -3.93
N ASN A 180 -1.55 -5.52 -4.76
CA ASN A 180 -1.52 -6.67 -5.64
C ASN A 180 -1.38 -7.98 -4.83
N GLU A 181 -1.74 -9.10 -5.48
CA GLU A 181 -1.78 -10.43 -4.87
C GLU A 181 -0.44 -10.85 -4.25
N VAL A 182 0.70 -10.57 -4.93
CA VAL A 182 2.04 -10.98 -4.48
C VAL A 182 2.42 -10.28 -3.18
N THR A 183 2.22 -8.96 -3.13
CA THR A 183 2.50 -8.16 -1.92
C THR A 183 1.56 -8.55 -0.77
N ALA A 184 0.28 -8.77 -1.07
CA ALA A 184 -0.72 -9.18 -0.09
C ALA A 184 -0.41 -10.55 0.50
N GLN A 185 -0.02 -11.53 -0.34
CA GLN A 185 0.38 -12.87 0.11
C GLN A 185 1.62 -12.81 1.01
N ALA A 186 2.61 -11.98 0.71
CA ALA A 186 3.79 -11.81 1.54
C ALA A 186 3.44 -11.30 2.96
N ILE A 187 2.54 -10.33 3.07
CA ILE A 187 2.06 -9.83 4.37
C ILE A 187 1.26 -10.91 5.12
N LYS A 188 0.37 -11.62 4.41
CA LYS A 188 -0.38 -12.75 4.97
C LYS A 188 0.55 -13.77 5.63
N ASP A 189 1.59 -14.19 4.91
CA ASP A 189 2.56 -15.18 5.40
C ASP A 189 3.38 -14.64 6.58
N GLN A 190 3.78 -13.36 6.52
CA GLN A 190 4.52 -12.69 7.59
C GLN A 190 3.73 -12.62 8.90
N VAL A 191 2.42 -12.38 8.82
CA VAL A 191 1.55 -12.18 10.00
C VAL A 191 0.86 -13.47 10.44
N GLY A 192 0.74 -14.46 9.54
CA GLY A 192 0.07 -15.73 9.79
C GLY A 192 -1.45 -15.69 9.60
N ILE A 193 -1.94 -14.79 8.75
CA ILE A 193 -3.35 -14.63 8.38
C ILE A 193 -3.80 -15.84 7.56
N ASP A 194 -5.09 -16.23 7.66
CA ASP A 194 -5.62 -17.43 6.99
C ASP A 194 -5.91 -17.17 5.51
N GLU A 195 -6.50 -16.00 5.18
CA GLU A 195 -6.93 -15.65 3.83
C GLU A 195 -6.65 -14.19 3.52
N VAL A 196 -6.43 -13.88 2.23
CA VAL A 196 -6.28 -12.50 1.75
C VAL A 196 -7.24 -12.25 0.57
N ILE A 197 -7.85 -11.07 0.58
CA ILE A 197 -8.62 -10.53 -0.55
C ILE A 197 -7.86 -9.29 -1.02
N ALA A 198 -7.11 -9.46 -2.11
CA ALA A 198 -6.23 -8.45 -2.68
C ALA A 198 -6.91 -7.66 -3.81
N GLY A 199 -6.31 -6.53 -4.21
CA GLY A 199 -6.76 -5.72 -5.34
C GLY A 199 -8.14 -5.07 -5.15
N VAL A 200 -8.58 -4.87 -3.92
CA VAL A 200 -9.93 -4.36 -3.60
C VAL A 200 -9.92 -2.84 -3.57
N LEU A 201 -10.71 -2.23 -4.42
CA LEU A 201 -10.91 -0.78 -4.39
C LEU A 201 -11.66 -0.37 -3.10
N PRO A 202 -11.46 0.85 -2.59
CA PRO A 202 -12.15 1.33 -1.38
C PRO A 202 -13.68 1.19 -1.47
N THR A 203 -14.26 1.44 -2.64
CA THR A 203 -15.70 1.32 -2.92
C THR A 203 -16.22 -0.12 -2.93
N GLN A 204 -15.36 -1.11 -3.07
CA GLN A 204 -15.71 -2.53 -3.13
C GLN A 204 -15.56 -3.26 -1.79
N LYS A 205 -14.93 -2.62 -0.79
CA LYS A 205 -14.69 -3.27 0.52
C LYS A 205 -15.99 -3.71 1.19
N GLU A 206 -17.01 -2.87 1.15
CA GLU A 206 -18.34 -3.17 1.74
C GLU A 206 -19.01 -4.36 1.03
N GLU A 207 -18.91 -4.43 -0.29
CA GLU A 207 -19.44 -5.54 -1.09
C GLU A 207 -18.81 -6.89 -0.70
N LYS A 208 -17.46 -6.90 -0.53
CA LYS A 208 -16.74 -8.11 -0.11
C LYS A 208 -17.14 -8.58 1.28
N ILE A 209 -17.31 -7.65 2.23
CA ILE A 209 -17.77 -7.96 3.59
C ILE A 209 -19.23 -8.49 3.55
N SER A 210 -20.08 -7.88 2.74
CA SER A 210 -21.47 -8.31 2.57
C SER A 210 -21.55 -9.71 1.97
N ALA A 211 -20.70 -10.04 1.00
CA ALA A 211 -20.61 -11.38 0.43
C ALA A 211 -20.25 -12.44 1.49
N LEU A 212 -19.27 -12.15 2.35
CA LEU A 212 -18.89 -13.04 3.46
C LEU A 212 -20.06 -13.26 4.46
N LYS A 213 -20.78 -12.19 4.81
CA LYS A 213 -21.98 -12.30 5.65
C LYS A 213 -23.08 -13.14 5.01
N ASN A 214 -23.29 -12.96 3.71
CA ASN A 214 -24.32 -13.71 2.95
C ASN A 214 -23.97 -15.20 2.81
N SER A 215 -22.69 -15.58 2.88
CA SER A 215 -22.25 -16.99 2.92
C SER A 215 -22.39 -17.64 4.30
N GLY A 216 -22.96 -16.93 5.27
CA GLY A 216 -23.29 -17.45 6.60
C GLY A 216 -22.28 -17.14 7.70
N HIS A 217 -21.20 -16.43 7.39
CA HIS A 217 -20.20 -16.02 8.39
C HIS A 217 -20.70 -14.91 9.31
N LYS A 218 -20.28 -14.96 10.57
CA LYS A 218 -20.47 -13.89 11.55
C LYS A 218 -19.23 -13.00 11.56
N VAL A 219 -19.27 -11.99 10.69
CA VAL A 219 -18.09 -11.16 10.36
C VAL A 219 -18.00 -9.95 11.25
N ALA A 220 -16.82 -9.75 11.88
CA ALA A 220 -16.40 -8.47 12.44
C ALA A 220 -15.33 -7.84 11.53
N MET A 221 -15.44 -6.53 11.31
CA MET A 221 -14.42 -5.77 10.60
C MET A 221 -13.56 -4.97 11.59
N ILE A 222 -12.25 -5.06 11.43
CA ILE A 222 -11.27 -4.24 12.14
C ILE A 222 -10.58 -3.34 11.12
N GLY A 223 -10.70 -2.04 11.28
CA GLY A 223 -10.10 -1.05 10.40
C GLY A 223 -9.79 0.24 11.13
N ASP A 224 -9.02 1.13 10.49
CA ASP A 224 -8.80 2.49 10.96
C ASP A 224 -10.09 3.30 10.76
N LEU A 225 -10.39 4.18 11.72
CA LEU A 225 -11.58 5.04 11.73
C LEU A 225 -11.70 5.98 10.50
N SER A 226 -10.63 6.19 9.76
CA SER A 226 -10.62 6.98 8.52
C SER A 226 -11.51 6.40 7.40
N LEU A 227 -11.97 5.14 7.53
CA LEU A 227 -12.81 4.44 6.55
C LEU A 227 -14.30 4.36 6.94
N ILE A 228 -14.72 5.00 8.05
CA ILE A 228 -16.13 4.97 8.48
C ILE A 228 -16.94 6.04 7.72
N HIS A 229 -17.31 5.74 6.48
CA HIS A 229 -18.62 6.10 5.97
C HIS A 229 -19.49 4.83 6.02
N ILE A 230 -19.80 4.38 7.24
CA ILE A 230 -20.82 3.35 7.44
C ILE A 230 -22.16 4.09 7.46
N SER A 231 -22.90 3.97 6.38
CA SER A 231 -24.34 4.26 6.38
C SER A 231 -24.99 3.50 7.52
N GLU A 232 -25.64 4.22 8.43
CA GLU A 232 -26.48 3.63 9.49
C GLU A 232 -27.49 2.68 8.85
N PRO A 233 -27.78 1.53 9.50
CA PRO A 233 -28.83 0.66 9.01
C PRO A 233 -30.14 1.45 9.06
N THR A 234 -30.73 1.69 7.89
CA THR A 234 -32.07 2.23 7.75
C THR A 234 -33.03 1.33 8.53
N ARG A 235 -33.49 1.79 9.69
CA ARG A 235 -34.66 1.22 10.36
C ARG A 235 -35.81 1.25 9.37
N ARG A 236 -36.20 0.10 8.88
CA ARG A 236 -37.54 -0.05 8.28
C ARG A 236 -38.52 -0.06 9.44
N SER A 237 -39.35 0.95 9.48
CA SER A 237 -40.58 1.05 10.26
C SER A 237 -41.59 0.03 9.75
#